data_970e784e924a4d9e3922f7ef9455d01a
#
_entry.id   970e784e924a4d9e3922f7ef9455d01a
#
_cell.length_a   1.000
_cell.length_b   1.000
_cell.length_c   1.000
_cell.angle_alpha   90.00
_cell.angle_beta   90.00
_cell.angle_gamma   90.00
#
_symmetry.space_group_name_H-M   'P 1'
#
loop_
_entity.id
_entity.type
_entity.pdbx_description
1 polymer ?
#
loop_
_entity_poly.entity_id
_entity_poly.type
_entity_poly.pdbx_seq_one_letter_code
_entity_poly.pdbx_strand_id
1 'polypeptide(L)'
;MEKLAVIELGASEITFSKLKFTSNGFFMIEQQIKEPVRLTQDLERDGYIKSARIEETISLLKIFRKMMDSEGISMHVCYADPVLSTARNQLAFLDEIYKTVSLHFRILTFDEQVDALHLACLHSFPNIKGLICQINDDSMQIIQYNRRTVLNRCNISFGAYNLAEKFENVTDVSQKMDKMVDFITAQLRQEKWLFELEEDVECIGVGKFFEATGSLCRKSTHYPIDIAHNYEITDANFKSIYGLIKTLDIDKAKKLKGISNLPANVVASGIAIIKALFNNISKAHIKLSTCGEMYGLVARTILSQAEKPMLDILGYSLSAVNEFYPSGQDMNNIYDLSIILYKQLKILHRLNRNYVKILRISASMCLSGKRISFNNYEKNGFNVILGSNIYGATHHEILMAAFVVANQNSDNFSLSEWVRYKDILGEEDASAVKKLGLIVKLATLLNVTGSNAVKDIACDILGDTVILKTAVEKDASLEISQAQTIYSDFKKIFGKNLQIL
;
A
#
# COMPACT_ATOMS: atom_id res chain seq x y z
N MET A 1 -16.62 12.23 -9.02
CA MET A 1 -15.92 11.71 -7.83
C MET A 1 -16.22 12.60 -6.65
N GLU A 2 -16.57 11.99 -5.55
CA GLU A 2 -16.89 12.70 -4.32
C GLU A 2 -15.62 12.98 -3.51
N LYS A 3 -15.68 14.01 -2.65
CA LYS A 3 -14.55 14.40 -1.79
C LYS A 3 -14.91 14.17 -0.33
N LEU A 4 -13.92 13.74 0.44
CA LEU A 4 -14.01 13.54 1.89
C LEU A 4 -12.80 14.19 2.56
N ALA A 5 -13.02 14.90 3.66
CA ALA A 5 -11.95 15.35 4.55
C ALA A 5 -11.84 14.43 5.75
N VAL A 6 -10.61 14.06 6.12
CA VAL A 6 -10.34 13.35 7.37
C VAL A 6 -9.42 14.20 8.22
N ILE A 7 -9.81 14.42 9.47
CA ILE A 7 -8.99 15.17 10.43
C ILE A 7 -8.76 14.30 11.65
N GLU A 8 -7.49 14.07 11.93
CA GLU A 8 -7.03 13.30 13.07
C GLU A 8 -6.34 14.22 14.08
N LEU A 9 -6.79 14.17 15.32
CA LEU A 9 -6.07 14.74 16.47
C LEU A 9 -5.23 13.64 17.11
N GLY A 10 -4.00 13.49 16.65
CA GLY A 10 -3.03 12.56 17.22
C GLY A 10 -2.38 13.11 18.51
N ALA A 11 -1.62 12.27 19.18
CA ALA A 11 -0.88 12.64 20.41
C ALA A 11 0.16 13.74 20.15
N SER A 12 0.93 13.63 19.05
CA SER A 12 2.04 14.52 18.71
C SER A 12 1.77 15.45 17.52
N GLU A 13 0.83 15.10 16.65
CA GLU A 13 0.55 15.84 15.41
C GLU A 13 -0.95 15.87 15.09
N ILE A 14 -1.37 16.88 14.33
CA ILE A 14 -2.70 16.93 13.74
C ILE A 14 -2.55 16.66 12.25
N THR A 15 -3.34 15.73 11.74
CA THR A 15 -3.32 15.38 10.32
C THR A 15 -4.63 15.79 9.65
N PHE A 16 -4.54 16.55 8.56
CA PHE A 16 -5.65 16.80 7.64
C PHE A 16 -5.38 16.02 6.36
N SER A 17 -6.33 15.21 5.93
CA SER A 17 -6.26 14.47 4.68
C SER A 17 -7.48 14.77 3.81
N LYS A 18 -7.24 15.24 2.59
CA LYS A 18 -8.26 15.38 1.56
C LYS A 18 -8.24 14.18 0.67
N LEU A 19 -9.38 13.54 0.53
CA LEU A 19 -9.56 12.32 -0.22
C LEU A 19 -10.54 12.52 -1.36
N LYS A 20 -10.30 11.81 -2.47
CA LYS A 20 -11.31 11.53 -3.49
C LYS A 20 -11.66 10.06 -3.44
N PHE A 21 -12.91 9.72 -3.63
CA PHE A 21 -13.34 8.33 -3.68
C PHE A 21 -14.19 8.02 -4.90
N THR A 22 -14.12 6.77 -5.30
CA THR A 22 -14.82 6.21 -6.45
C THR A 22 -16.19 5.71 -6.06
N SER A 23 -17.03 5.45 -7.05
CA SER A 23 -18.34 4.82 -6.87
C SER A 23 -18.28 3.46 -6.15
N ASN A 24 -17.13 2.75 -6.27
CA ASN A 24 -16.91 1.45 -5.63
C ASN A 24 -16.42 1.58 -4.18
N GLY A 25 -16.21 2.81 -3.68
CA GLY A 25 -15.72 3.06 -2.32
C GLY A 25 -14.20 2.97 -2.15
N PHE A 26 -13.42 2.88 -3.22
CA PHE A 26 -11.98 3.12 -3.16
C PHE A 26 -11.69 4.61 -3.07
N PHE A 27 -10.61 4.95 -2.38
CA PHE A 27 -10.22 6.34 -2.25
C PHE A 27 -8.72 6.56 -2.50
N MET A 28 -8.41 7.78 -2.85
CA MET A 28 -7.04 8.26 -3.03
C MET A 28 -6.85 9.53 -2.21
N ILE A 29 -5.72 9.64 -1.54
CA ILE A 29 -5.31 10.87 -0.85
C ILE A 29 -4.85 11.86 -1.92
N GLU A 30 -5.55 12.99 -2.05
CA GLU A 30 -5.15 14.09 -2.92
C GLU A 30 -4.17 15.05 -2.24
N GLN A 31 -4.38 15.26 -0.94
CA GLN A 31 -3.56 16.15 -0.14
C GLN A 31 -3.51 15.67 1.29
N GLN A 32 -2.35 15.75 1.91
CA GLN A 32 -2.19 15.50 3.33
C GLN A 32 -1.30 16.59 3.93
N ILE A 33 -1.75 17.14 5.06
CA ILE A 33 -1.03 18.14 5.85
C ILE A 33 -0.89 17.57 7.25
N LYS A 34 0.33 17.59 7.77
CA LYS A 34 0.66 17.13 9.13
C LYS A 34 1.34 18.28 9.88
N GLU A 35 0.77 18.66 11.01
CA GLU A 35 1.30 19.75 11.82
C GLU A 35 1.60 19.24 13.24
N PRO A 36 2.83 19.44 13.73
CA PRO A 36 3.23 18.98 15.07
C PRO A 36 2.68 19.92 16.14
N VAL A 37 1.73 19.44 16.95
CA VAL A 37 1.11 20.22 18.04
C VAL A 37 1.49 19.70 19.41
N ARG A 38 1.87 18.43 19.54
CA ARG A 38 2.22 17.77 20.81
C ARG A 38 1.12 17.94 21.86
N LEU A 39 -0.12 17.57 21.51
CA LEU A 39 -1.30 17.70 22.39
C LEU A 39 -1.11 17.02 23.75
N THR A 40 -0.42 15.88 23.77
CA THR A 40 -0.19 15.08 24.99
C THR A 40 1.06 15.48 25.76
N GLN A 41 1.76 16.54 25.34
CA GLN A 41 2.96 17.00 26.04
C GLN A 41 2.66 17.31 27.52
N ASP A 42 3.35 16.63 28.43
CA ASP A 42 3.16 16.71 29.87
C ASP A 42 1.77 16.26 30.40
N LEU A 43 0.94 15.64 29.56
CA LEU A 43 -0.42 15.22 29.93
C LEU A 43 -0.39 14.20 31.07
N GLU A 44 0.52 13.22 31.01
CA GLU A 44 0.66 12.20 32.06
C GLU A 44 1.01 12.83 33.42
N ARG A 45 1.87 13.87 33.43
CA ARG A 45 2.27 14.56 34.64
C ARG A 45 1.19 15.53 35.17
N ASP A 46 0.62 16.33 34.26
CA ASP A 46 -0.24 17.46 34.65
C ASP A 46 -1.73 17.08 34.67
N GLY A 47 -2.12 16.04 33.92
CA GLY A 47 -3.51 15.57 33.79
C GLY A 47 -4.41 16.47 32.92
N TYR A 48 -3.84 17.46 32.22
CA TYR A 48 -4.58 18.44 31.40
C TYR A 48 -3.86 18.71 30.07
N ILE A 49 -4.64 18.91 29.01
CA ILE A 49 -4.15 19.51 27.77
C ILE A 49 -3.87 20.98 28.05
N LYS A 50 -2.67 21.46 27.73
CA LYS A 50 -2.25 22.85 28.00
C LYS A 50 -3.00 23.84 27.13
N SER A 51 -3.38 25.01 27.67
CA SER A 51 -4.12 26.06 26.94
C SER A 51 -3.42 26.49 25.65
N ALA A 52 -2.09 26.66 25.69
CA ALA A 52 -1.32 26.99 24.48
C ALA A 52 -1.48 25.96 23.36
N ARG A 53 -1.58 24.65 23.68
CA ARG A 53 -1.80 23.58 22.71
C ARG A 53 -3.23 23.58 22.19
N ILE A 54 -4.20 23.91 23.05
CA ILE A 54 -5.61 24.09 22.65
C ILE A 54 -5.72 25.22 21.63
N GLU A 55 -5.14 26.39 21.90
CA GLU A 55 -5.16 27.56 21.02
C GLU A 55 -4.48 27.27 19.66
N GLU A 56 -3.34 26.61 19.69
CA GLU A 56 -2.60 26.18 18.48
C GLU A 56 -3.45 25.23 17.64
N THR A 57 -4.05 24.21 18.26
CA THR A 57 -4.96 23.25 17.62
C THR A 57 -6.13 23.94 16.96
N ILE A 58 -6.82 24.82 17.68
CA ILE A 58 -8.00 25.55 17.16
C ILE A 58 -7.60 26.45 16.00
N SER A 59 -6.43 27.06 16.04
CA SER A 59 -5.92 27.90 14.96
C SER A 59 -5.69 27.10 13.68
N LEU A 60 -5.12 25.89 13.79
CA LEU A 60 -4.95 24.98 12.67
C LEU A 60 -6.29 24.46 12.13
N LEU A 61 -7.20 24.07 13.02
CA LEU A 61 -8.53 23.60 12.62
C LEU A 61 -9.34 24.68 11.88
N LYS A 62 -9.19 25.97 12.23
CA LYS A 62 -9.76 27.07 11.46
C LYS A 62 -9.22 27.13 10.02
N ILE A 63 -7.93 26.84 9.83
CA ILE A 63 -7.33 26.78 8.48
C ILE A 63 -7.91 25.60 7.71
N PHE A 64 -7.97 24.41 8.31
CA PHE A 64 -8.52 23.22 7.67
C PHE A 64 -10.00 23.41 7.32
N ARG A 65 -10.79 24.03 8.20
CA ARG A 65 -12.18 24.36 7.91
C ARG A 65 -12.31 25.28 6.69
N LYS A 66 -11.51 26.32 6.60
CA LYS A 66 -11.49 27.23 5.43
C LYS A 66 -11.11 26.49 4.15
N MET A 67 -10.17 25.55 4.22
CA MET A 67 -9.78 24.71 3.07
C MET A 67 -10.98 23.84 2.61
N MET A 68 -11.68 23.21 3.54
CA MET A 68 -12.87 22.41 3.23
C MET A 68 -13.95 23.28 2.57
N ASP A 69 -14.24 24.47 3.14
CA ASP A 69 -15.26 25.38 2.63
C ASP A 69 -14.92 25.90 1.23
N SER A 70 -13.64 26.26 0.98
CA SER A 70 -13.20 26.75 -0.32
C SER A 70 -13.30 25.72 -1.44
N GLU A 71 -13.23 24.44 -1.10
CA GLU A 71 -13.33 23.33 -2.06
C GLU A 71 -14.71 22.64 -2.07
N GLY A 72 -15.67 23.15 -1.28
CA GLY A 72 -17.01 22.60 -1.16
C GLY A 72 -17.06 21.19 -0.56
N ILE A 73 -16.11 20.86 0.34
CA ILE A 73 -16.06 19.56 1.00
C ILE A 73 -17.00 19.57 2.21
N SER A 74 -18.16 18.94 2.08
CA SER A 74 -19.14 18.81 3.16
C SER A 74 -18.99 17.53 3.97
N MET A 75 -18.58 16.43 3.31
CA MET A 75 -18.37 15.13 3.97
C MET A 75 -17.03 15.14 4.72
N HIS A 76 -17.05 14.80 6.01
CA HIS A 76 -15.83 14.73 6.81
C HIS A 76 -15.91 13.68 7.92
N VAL A 77 -14.75 13.18 8.32
CA VAL A 77 -14.53 12.29 9.47
C VAL A 77 -13.51 12.95 10.37
N CYS A 78 -13.89 13.21 11.62
CA CYS A 78 -13.01 13.80 12.63
C CYS A 78 -12.90 12.83 13.81
N TYR A 79 -11.67 12.44 14.13
CA TYR A 79 -11.40 11.57 15.26
C TYR A 79 -10.14 11.98 16.03
N ALA A 80 -10.05 11.51 17.25
CA ALA A 80 -8.97 11.83 18.16
C ALA A 80 -8.39 10.54 18.77
N ASP A 81 -7.10 10.58 19.04
CA ASP A 81 -6.37 9.48 19.67
C ASP A 81 -6.95 9.16 21.07
N PRO A 82 -7.07 7.87 21.45
CA PRO A 82 -7.55 7.44 22.76
C PRO A 82 -6.82 8.07 23.95
N VAL A 83 -5.54 8.39 23.81
CA VAL A 83 -4.76 9.02 24.89
C VAL A 83 -5.37 10.32 25.37
N LEU A 84 -6.08 11.06 24.51
CA LEU A 84 -6.76 12.29 24.90
C LEU A 84 -7.91 12.06 25.88
N SER A 85 -8.43 10.84 26.00
CA SER A 85 -9.45 10.49 27.00
C SER A 85 -8.94 10.59 28.46
N THR A 86 -7.62 10.54 28.65
CA THR A 86 -7.00 10.67 29.99
C THR A 86 -6.96 12.12 30.49
N ALA A 87 -7.16 13.09 29.60
CA ALA A 87 -7.14 14.51 29.98
C ALA A 87 -8.42 14.91 30.72
N ARG A 88 -8.29 15.53 31.89
CA ARG A 88 -9.42 16.01 32.70
C ARG A 88 -10.25 17.10 31.97
N ASN A 89 -9.65 17.85 31.08
CA ASN A 89 -10.30 18.90 30.30
C ASN A 89 -10.70 18.47 28.88
N GLN A 90 -10.70 17.17 28.56
CA GLN A 90 -11.02 16.67 27.21
C GLN A 90 -12.38 17.14 26.67
N LEU A 91 -13.44 17.07 27.51
CA LEU A 91 -14.78 17.46 27.10
C LEU A 91 -14.86 18.95 26.77
N ALA A 92 -14.25 19.80 27.62
CA ALA A 92 -14.21 21.25 27.39
C ALA A 92 -13.42 21.57 26.10
N PHE A 93 -12.31 20.86 25.85
CA PHE A 93 -11.51 21.01 24.65
C PHE A 93 -12.30 20.66 23.38
N LEU A 94 -12.97 19.51 23.36
CA LEU A 94 -13.77 19.10 22.20
C LEU A 94 -14.99 20.01 21.97
N ASP A 95 -15.63 20.49 23.04
CA ASP A 95 -16.75 21.44 22.96
C ASP A 95 -16.27 22.79 22.42
N GLU A 96 -15.10 23.27 22.81
CA GLU A 96 -14.51 24.51 22.29
C GLU A 96 -14.18 24.39 20.78
N ILE A 97 -13.66 23.25 20.34
CA ILE A 97 -13.46 22.98 18.91
C ILE A 97 -14.80 23.05 18.17
N TYR A 98 -15.83 22.33 18.67
CA TYR A 98 -17.12 22.31 18.02
C TYR A 98 -17.74 23.71 17.92
N LYS A 99 -17.72 24.49 18.99
CA LYS A 99 -18.23 25.88 19.00
C LYS A 99 -17.46 26.79 18.03
N THR A 100 -16.18 26.56 17.86
CA THR A 100 -15.32 27.47 17.07
C THR A 100 -15.31 27.15 15.58
N VAL A 101 -15.29 25.87 15.19
CA VAL A 101 -15.08 25.43 13.79
C VAL A 101 -16.18 24.51 13.28
N SER A 102 -17.17 24.15 14.10
CA SER A 102 -18.27 23.23 13.76
C SER A 102 -17.77 21.85 13.26
N LEU A 103 -16.68 21.36 13.83
CA LEU A 103 -16.14 20.03 13.60
C LEU A 103 -16.39 19.18 14.84
N HIS A 104 -17.07 18.06 14.67
CA HIS A 104 -17.38 17.14 15.76
C HIS A 104 -16.33 16.01 15.81
N PHE A 105 -15.45 16.07 16.82
CA PHE A 105 -14.45 15.04 17.06
C PHE A 105 -14.96 13.94 17.98
N ARG A 106 -14.64 12.72 17.65
CA ARG A 106 -14.87 11.54 18.48
C ARG A 106 -13.54 10.96 18.90
N ILE A 107 -13.33 10.77 20.21
CA ILE A 107 -12.17 10.02 20.70
C ILE A 107 -12.43 8.55 20.42
N LEU A 108 -11.52 7.89 19.73
CA LEU A 108 -11.62 6.46 19.44
C LEU A 108 -11.39 5.65 20.72
N THR A 109 -12.14 4.59 20.89
CA THR A 109 -11.81 3.56 21.87
C THR A 109 -10.75 2.62 21.29
N PHE A 110 -10.09 1.87 22.16
CA PHE A 110 -9.13 0.84 21.73
C PHE A 110 -9.77 -0.17 20.76
N ASP A 111 -11.01 -0.60 21.06
CA ASP A 111 -11.76 -1.52 20.21
C ASP A 111 -12.04 -0.95 18.82
N GLU A 112 -12.39 0.34 18.74
CA GLU A 112 -12.60 1.01 17.45
C GLU A 112 -11.32 1.15 16.64
N GLN A 113 -10.16 1.37 17.28
CA GLN A 113 -8.87 1.37 16.61
C GLN A 113 -8.53 -0.03 16.08
N VAL A 114 -8.72 -1.08 16.90
CA VAL A 114 -8.52 -2.48 16.49
C VAL A 114 -9.36 -2.82 15.27
N ASP A 115 -10.65 -2.46 15.30
CA ASP A 115 -11.56 -2.71 14.19
C ASP A 115 -11.14 -1.95 12.91
N ALA A 116 -10.72 -0.68 13.06
CA ALA A 116 -10.27 0.12 11.94
C ALA A 116 -8.98 -0.45 11.31
N LEU A 117 -8.00 -0.83 12.12
CA LEU A 117 -6.76 -1.46 11.66
C LEU A 117 -7.01 -2.81 10.98
N HIS A 118 -7.85 -3.64 11.58
CA HIS A 118 -8.21 -4.92 11.01
C HIS A 118 -8.90 -4.75 9.64
N LEU A 119 -9.85 -3.81 9.54
CA LEU A 119 -10.54 -3.49 8.30
C LEU A 119 -9.58 -2.97 7.23
N ALA A 120 -8.64 -2.09 7.59
CA ALA A 120 -7.61 -1.59 6.68
C ALA A 120 -6.74 -2.73 6.10
N CYS A 121 -6.35 -3.70 6.95
CA CYS A 121 -5.59 -4.86 6.51
C CYS A 121 -6.43 -5.80 5.62
N LEU A 122 -7.69 -6.04 5.97
CA LEU A 122 -8.59 -6.87 5.15
C LEU A 122 -8.81 -6.30 3.75
N HIS A 123 -8.72 -4.98 3.57
CA HIS A 123 -8.94 -4.30 2.30
C HIS A 123 -7.65 -4.02 1.52
N SER A 124 -6.48 -4.34 2.08
CA SER A 124 -5.20 -4.05 1.43
C SER A 124 -4.27 -5.26 1.28
N PHE A 125 -4.46 -6.31 2.09
CA PHE A 125 -3.68 -7.55 2.04
C PHE A 125 -4.56 -8.77 1.75
N PRO A 126 -4.10 -9.68 0.89
CA PRO A 126 -4.83 -10.93 0.59
C PRO A 126 -4.72 -11.99 1.69
N ASN A 127 -4.07 -11.68 2.80
CA ASN A 127 -3.75 -12.61 3.88
C ASN A 127 -5.01 -13.02 4.65
N ILE A 128 -5.17 -14.33 4.84
CA ILE A 128 -6.34 -14.88 5.53
C ILE A 128 -6.17 -14.80 7.05
N LYS A 129 -4.95 -14.99 7.55
CA LYS A 129 -4.60 -14.96 8.99
C LYS A 129 -3.27 -14.26 9.20
N GLY A 130 -3.09 -13.64 10.35
CA GLY A 130 -1.84 -12.96 10.68
C GLY A 130 -1.90 -12.14 11.95
N LEU A 131 -0.86 -11.36 12.12
CA LEU A 131 -0.73 -10.32 13.14
C LEU A 131 -0.70 -8.95 12.48
N ILE A 132 -1.31 -7.97 13.13
CA ILE A 132 -1.15 -6.56 12.83
C ILE A 132 -0.44 -5.95 14.03
N CYS A 133 0.69 -5.30 13.78
CA CYS A 133 1.46 -4.58 14.80
C CYS A 133 1.48 -3.11 14.44
N GLN A 134 0.95 -2.25 15.31
CA GLN A 134 1.04 -0.80 15.18
C GLN A 134 1.86 -0.22 16.32
N ILE A 135 2.83 0.64 15.99
CA ILE A 135 3.61 1.40 16.97
C ILE A 135 3.15 2.85 16.88
N ASN A 136 2.56 3.32 17.96
CA ASN A 136 2.14 4.71 18.16
C ASN A 136 3.19 5.49 18.95
N ASP A 137 2.89 6.74 19.28
CA ASP A 137 3.75 7.59 20.10
C ASP A 137 3.89 7.07 21.51
N ASP A 138 2.76 6.71 22.15
CA ASP A 138 2.66 6.35 23.57
C ASP A 138 2.19 4.91 23.81
N SER A 139 1.93 4.14 22.73
CA SER A 139 1.45 2.77 22.84
C SER A 139 1.89 1.90 21.68
N MET A 140 1.80 0.59 21.86
CA MET A 140 1.94 -0.41 20.80
C MET A 140 0.74 -1.36 20.84
N GLN A 141 0.11 -1.58 19.70
CA GLN A 141 -1.02 -2.48 19.54
C GLN A 141 -0.62 -3.71 18.76
N ILE A 142 -1.05 -4.89 19.20
CA ILE A 142 -0.87 -6.16 18.49
C ILE A 142 -2.21 -6.84 18.41
N ILE A 143 -2.60 -7.22 17.18
CA ILE A 143 -3.89 -7.81 16.86
C ILE A 143 -3.65 -9.11 16.13
N GLN A 144 -4.18 -10.21 16.64
CA GLN A 144 -4.24 -11.49 15.93
C GLN A 144 -5.59 -11.64 15.24
N TYR A 145 -5.59 -11.96 13.96
CA TYR A 145 -6.82 -12.15 13.20
C TYR A 145 -6.79 -13.43 12.36
N ASN A 146 -7.98 -13.96 12.13
CA ASN A 146 -8.23 -15.01 11.17
C ASN A 146 -9.47 -14.63 10.35
N ARG A 147 -9.27 -14.34 9.07
CA ARG A 147 -10.30 -13.79 8.17
C ARG A 147 -10.93 -12.52 8.76
N ARG A 148 -12.21 -12.57 9.07
CA ARG A 148 -13.02 -11.44 9.60
C ARG A 148 -12.99 -11.31 11.11
N THR A 149 -12.36 -12.25 11.80
CA THR A 149 -12.44 -12.33 13.25
C THR A 149 -11.13 -11.95 13.87
N VAL A 150 -11.16 -10.96 14.75
CA VAL A 150 -10.08 -10.68 15.69
C VAL A 150 -10.13 -11.77 16.76
N LEU A 151 -9.02 -12.51 16.91
CA LEU A 151 -8.90 -13.61 17.88
C LEU A 151 -8.37 -13.09 19.21
N ASN A 152 -7.27 -12.36 19.17
CA ASN A 152 -6.60 -11.77 20.32
C ASN A 152 -6.15 -10.35 20.00
N ARG A 153 -6.04 -9.54 21.04
CA ARG A 153 -5.55 -8.16 20.94
C ARG A 153 -4.92 -7.72 22.23
N CYS A 154 -3.88 -6.92 22.15
CA CYS A 154 -3.31 -6.27 23.32
C CYS A 154 -2.88 -4.84 22.99
N ASN A 155 -2.88 -4.00 24.02
CA ASN A 155 -2.35 -2.64 23.99
C ASN A 155 -1.26 -2.53 25.06
N ILE A 156 -0.03 -2.35 24.61
CA ILE A 156 1.11 -2.10 25.50
C ILE A 156 1.26 -0.59 25.64
N SER A 157 1.21 -0.09 26.86
CA SER A 157 1.26 1.36 27.20
C SER A 157 2.66 1.97 27.02
N PHE A 158 3.41 1.52 26.01
CA PHE A 158 4.70 2.06 25.61
C PHE A 158 4.80 2.09 24.09
N GLY A 159 4.91 3.30 23.56
CA GLY A 159 5.22 3.60 22.18
C GLY A 159 6.63 4.19 22.05
N ALA A 160 6.93 4.78 20.89
CA ALA A 160 8.28 5.23 20.63
C ALA A 160 8.69 6.49 21.40
N TYR A 161 7.76 7.41 21.67
CA TYR A 161 8.07 8.65 22.39
C TYR A 161 8.28 8.42 23.88
N ASN A 162 7.31 7.83 24.58
CA ASN A 162 7.44 7.61 26.02
C ASN A 162 8.54 6.57 26.34
N LEU A 163 8.85 5.65 25.43
CA LEU A 163 10.01 4.79 25.56
C LEU A 163 11.33 5.58 25.45
N ALA A 164 11.41 6.55 24.52
CA ALA A 164 12.57 7.43 24.41
C ALA A 164 12.79 8.28 25.66
N GLU A 165 11.71 8.83 26.22
CA GLU A 165 11.72 9.62 27.47
C GLU A 165 12.14 8.77 28.67
N LYS A 166 11.56 7.56 28.82
CA LYS A 166 11.91 6.65 29.93
C LYS A 166 13.41 6.36 30.03
N PHE A 167 14.08 6.28 28.90
CA PHE A 167 15.52 5.97 28.83
C PHE A 167 16.40 7.19 28.48
N GLU A 168 15.90 8.42 28.63
CA GLU A 168 16.65 9.64 28.26
C GLU A 168 18.00 9.78 28.98
N ASN A 169 18.05 9.35 30.25
CA ASN A 169 19.24 9.45 31.11
C ASN A 169 20.33 8.42 30.75
N VAL A 170 20.08 7.48 29.85
CA VAL A 170 21.09 6.52 29.34
C VAL A 170 21.84 7.16 28.20
N THR A 171 23.08 7.56 28.43
CA THR A 171 23.91 8.31 27.46
C THR A 171 24.51 7.42 26.37
N ASP A 172 24.91 6.19 26.69
CA ASP A 172 25.42 5.25 25.70
C ASP A 172 24.28 4.69 24.83
N VAL A 173 24.33 4.96 23.53
CA VAL A 173 23.27 4.60 22.58
C VAL A 173 23.09 3.08 22.51
N SER A 174 24.18 2.31 22.52
CA SER A 174 24.13 0.86 22.45
C SER A 174 23.42 0.26 23.65
N GLN A 175 23.84 0.65 24.86
CA GLN A 175 23.21 0.20 26.10
C GLN A 175 21.76 0.66 26.21
N LYS A 176 21.47 1.89 25.74
CA LYS A 176 20.12 2.45 25.72
C LYS A 176 19.18 1.56 24.89
N MET A 177 19.59 1.22 23.68
CA MET A 177 18.78 0.37 22.79
C MET A 177 18.60 -1.04 23.36
N ASP A 178 19.63 -1.65 23.94
CA ASP A 178 19.50 -2.99 24.55
C ASP A 178 18.50 -2.96 25.73
N LYS A 179 18.59 -1.96 26.62
CA LYS A 179 17.65 -1.78 27.72
C LYS A 179 16.21 -1.57 27.23
N MET A 180 16.02 -0.83 26.14
CA MET A 180 14.69 -0.66 25.52
C MET A 180 14.15 -1.97 24.98
N VAL A 181 14.97 -2.77 24.28
CA VAL A 181 14.58 -4.09 23.74
C VAL A 181 14.19 -5.03 24.89
N ASP A 182 15.00 -5.09 25.95
CA ASP A 182 14.73 -5.94 27.12
C ASP A 182 13.44 -5.52 27.83
N PHE A 183 13.24 -4.22 27.99
CA PHE A 183 12.02 -3.67 28.59
C PHE A 183 10.76 -4.05 27.79
N ILE A 184 10.76 -3.83 26.48
CA ILE A 184 9.62 -4.19 25.62
C ILE A 184 9.42 -5.70 25.58
N THR A 185 10.50 -6.48 25.53
CA THR A 185 10.41 -7.95 25.62
C THR A 185 9.73 -8.39 26.91
N ALA A 186 10.02 -7.74 28.05
CA ALA A 186 9.35 -8.04 29.31
C ALA A 186 7.85 -7.69 29.29
N GLN A 187 7.46 -6.61 28.59
CA GLN A 187 6.04 -6.27 28.41
C GLN A 187 5.34 -7.30 27.51
N LEU A 188 5.95 -7.66 26.36
CA LEU A 188 5.41 -8.69 25.45
C LEU A 188 5.17 -10.02 26.16
N ARG A 189 6.04 -10.42 27.08
CA ARG A 189 5.93 -11.68 27.85
C ARG A 189 4.71 -11.74 28.78
N GLN A 190 4.09 -10.62 29.09
CA GLN A 190 2.84 -10.60 29.86
C GLN A 190 1.66 -11.11 29.03
N GLU A 191 1.74 -11.02 27.71
CA GLU A 191 0.73 -11.47 26.75
C GLU A 191 1.05 -12.91 26.31
N LYS A 192 0.60 -13.90 27.08
CA LYS A 192 0.95 -15.32 26.89
C LYS A 192 0.61 -15.82 25.49
N TRP A 193 -0.53 -15.40 24.93
CA TRP A 193 -0.99 -15.84 23.62
C TRP A 193 -0.02 -15.48 22.48
N LEU A 194 0.84 -14.47 22.62
CA LEU A 194 1.87 -14.12 21.65
C LEU A 194 2.95 -15.22 21.48
N PHE A 195 3.14 -16.05 22.50
CA PHE A 195 4.14 -17.13 22.52
C PHE A 195 3.52 -18.49 22.17
N GLU A 196 2.22 -18.54 21.96
CA GLU A 196 1.45 -19.71 21.52
C GLU A 196 1.16 -19.67 20.00
N LEU A 197 1.68 -18.67 19.29
CA LEU A 197 1.49 -18.49 17.86
C LEU A 197 2.20 -19.56 17.05
N GLU A 198 1.62 -19.90 15.89
CA GLU A 198 2.29 -20.75 14.90
C GLU A 198 3.60 -20.11 14.43
N GLU A 199 4.62 -20.91 14.09
CA GLU A 199 5.96 -20.40 13.74
C GLU A 199 5.99 -19.47 12.51
N ASP A 200 5.05 -19.62 11.58
CA ASP A 200 4.99 -18.90 10.30
C ASP A 200 3.84 -17.88 10.23
N VAL A 201 3.48 -17.24 11.36
CA VAL A 201 2.45 -16.21 11.35
C VAL A 201 2.94 -14.97 10.61
N GLU A 202 2.22 -14.58 9.56
CA GLU A 202 2.47 -13.33 8.84
C GLU A 202 2.26 -12.12 9.76
N CYS A 203 3.24 -11.22 9.80
CA CYS A 203 3.17 -9.99 10.60
C CYS A 203 3.11 -8.78 9.66
N ILE A 204 2.12 -7.92 9.89
CA ILE A 204 1.92 -6.65 9.16
C ILE A 204 2.25 -5.51 10.12
N GLY A 205 3.26 -4.73 9.78
CA GLY A 205 3.68 -3.54 10.53
C GLY A 205 3.00 -2.29 9.99
N VAL A 206 2.34 -1.52 10.86
CA VAL A 206 1.56 -0.33 10.52
C VAL A 206 2.10 0.90 11.23
N GLY A 207 2.08 2.05 10.56
CA GLY A 207 2.39 3.35 11.13
C GLY A 207 3.81 3.84 10.86
N LYS A 208 4.05 5.10 11.27
CA LYS A 208 5.23 5.89 10.88
C LYS A 208 6.58 5.25 11.23
N PHE A 209 6.66 4.46 12.30
CA PHE A 209 7.92 3.82 12.72
C PHE A 209 8.28 2.62 11.84
N PHE A 210 7.29 1.84 11.41
CA PHE A 210 7.49 0.79 10.42
C PHE A 210 7.81 1.38 9.04
N GLU A 211 7.14 2.47 8.64
CA GLU A 211 7.42 3.17 7.39
C GLU A 211 8.85 3.73 7.36
N ALA A 212 9.29 4.38 8.46
CA ALA A 212 10.65 4.87 8.60
C ALA A 212 11.69 3.73 8.52
N THR A 213 11.44 2.63 9.23
CA THR A 213 12.31 1.44 9.21
C THR A 213 12.37 0.82 7.82
N GLY A 214 11.22 0.65 7.16
CA GLY A 214 11.15 0.14 5.79
C GLY A 214 11.85 1.06 4.79
N SER A 215 11.74 2.39 4.96
CA SER A 215 12.48 3.36 4.14
C SER A 215 13.98 3.24 4.33
N LEU A 216 14.47 3.08 5.56
CA LEU A 216 15.88 2.84 5.85
C LEU A 216 16.35 1.54 5.21
N CYS A 217 15.60 0.44 5.34
CA CYS A 217 15.91 -0.84 4.73
C CYS A 217 16.02 -0.71 3.19
N ARG A 218 15.01 -0.13 2.53
CA ARG A 218 15.03 0.06 1.07
C ARG A 218 16.22 0.89 0.61
N LYS A 219 16.56 1.96 1.35
CA LYS A 219 17.71 2.81 1.00
C LYS A 219 19.05 2.13 1.22
N SER A 220 19.20 1.41 2.32
CA SER A 220 20.46 0.69 2.63
C SER A 220 20.76 -0.43 1.64
N THR A 221 19.73 -1.10 1.12
CA THR A 221 19.84 -2.17 0.12
C THR A 221 19.78 -1.68 -1.32
N HIS A 222 19.63 -0.36 -1.56
CA HIS A 222 19.40 0.20 -2.89
C HIS A 222 18.22 -0.47 -3.59
N TYR A 223 17.15 -0.74 -2.84
CA TYR A 223 15.96 -1.40 -3.35
C TYR A 223 15.40 -0.64 -4.57
N PRO A 224 15.17 -1.31 -5.70
CA PRO A 224 15.06 -0.62 -6.99
C PRO A 224 13.71 0.07 -7.24
N ILE A 225 12.69 -0.17 -6.38
CA ILE A 225 11.38 0.47 -6.49
C ILE A 225 11.02 1.18 -5.19
N ASP A 226 10.33 2.32 -5.29
CA ASP A 226 9.91 3.12 -4.13
C ASP A 226 8.45 2.89 -3.77
N ILE A 227 8.06 1.61 -3.65
CA ILE A 227 6.75 1.22 -3.15
C ILE A 227 6.92 0.82 -1.68
N ALA A 228 6.18 1.47 -0.79
CA ALA A 228 6.24 1.17 0.65
C ALA A 228 5.28 0.04 1.04
N HIS A 229 4.04 0.07 0.54
CA HIS A 229 3.03 -0.93 0.87
C HIS A 229 3.46 -2.33 0.41
N ASN A 230 3.30 -3.32 1.28
CA ASN A 230 3.72 -4.71 1.05
C ASN A 230 5.24 -4.92 0.86
N TYR A 231 6.08 -3.94 1.26
CA TYR A 231 7.51 -4.16 1.37
C TYR A 231 7.82 -5.11 2.52
N GLU A 232 8.68 -6.08 2.31
CA GLU A 232 9.09 -7.05 3.32
C GLU A 232 10.37 -6.57 4.03
N ILE A 233 10.23 -6.18 5.29
CA ILE A 233 11.37 -5.92 6.17
C ILE A 233 11.86 -7.28 6.66
N THR A 234 12.89 -7.84 6.02
CA THR A 234 13.48 -9.12 6.42
C THR A 234 14.35 -8.95 7.67
N ASP A 235 14.49 -10.01 8.47
CA ASP A 235 15.38 -10.01 9.65
C ASP A 235 16.82 -9.61 9.29
N ALA A 236 17.33 -10.05 8.13
CA ALA A 236 18.68 -9.70 7.66
C ALA A 236 18.83 -8.19 7.39
N ASN A 237 17.89 -7.59 6.63
CA ASN A 237 17.91 -6.16 6.34
C ASN A 237 17.70 -5.34 7.62
N PHE A 238 16.80 -5.79 8.48
CA PHE A 238 16.54 -5.13 9.76
C PHE A 238 17.75 -5.17 10.70
N LYS A 239 18.45 -6.31 10.82
CA LYS A 239 19.69 -6.42 11.63
C LYS A 239 20.77 -5.43 11.19
N SER A 240 20.90 -5.21 9.88
CA SER A 240 21.83 -4.20 9.34
C SER A 240 21.47 -2.79 9.81
N ILE A 241 20.18 -2.42 9.74
CA ILE A 241 19.70 -1.11 10.21
C ILE A 241 19.82 -0.99 11.72
N TYR A 242 19.43 -2.02 12.47
CA TYR A 242 19.57 -2.04 13.93
C TYR A 242 21.03 -1.82 14.36
N GLY A 243 21.97 -2.54 13.75
CA GLY A 243 23.39 -2.37 14.01
C GLY A 243 23.91 -0.97 13.68
N LEU A 244 23.44 -0.40 12.55
CA LEU A 244 23.79 0.97 12.16
C LEU A 244 23.32 1.99 13.21
N ILE A 245 22.04 1.97 13.58
CA ILE A 245 21.46 2.92 14.56
C ILE A 245 22.13 2.78 15.92
N LYS A 246 22.45 1.56 16.34
CA LYS A 246 23.12 1.27 17.61
C LYS A 246 24.52 1.91 17.74
N THR A 247 25.18 2.16 16.61
CA THR A 247 26.55 2.72 16.52
C THR A 247 26.57 4.20 16.11
N LEU A 248 25.43 4.76 15.67
CA LEU A 248 25.39 6.14 15.20
C LEU A 248 25.24 7.12 16.37
N ASP A 249 26.04 8.20 16.29
CA ASP A 249 25.80 9.42 17.06
C ASP A 249 24.44 10.04 16.62
N ILE A 250 23.72 10.62 17.60
CA ILE A 250 22.40 11.24 17.38
C ILE A 250 22.43 12.27 16.25
N ASP A 251 23.50 13.05 16.12
CA ASP A 251 23.63 14.06 15.06
C ASP A 251 23.85 13.46 13.67
N LYS A 252 24.42 12.28 13.57
CA LYS A 252 24.52 11.50 12.32
C LYS A 252 23.21 10.82 11.99
N ALA A 253 22.46 10.35 12.97
CA ALA A 253 21.16 9.76 12.77
C ALA A 253 20.14 10.75 12.17
N LYS A 254 20.20 12.04 12.53
CA LYS A 254 19.38 13.12 11.92
C LYS A 254 19.60 13.30 10.43
N LYS A 255 20.76 12.89 9.90
CA LYS A 255 21.14 13.02 8.48
C LYS A 255 20.73 11.79 7.64
N LEU A 256 20.20 10.76 8.26
CA LEU A 256 19.74 9.58 7.52
C LEU A 256 18.53 9.95 6.63
N LYS A 257 18.72 9.78 5.33
CA LYS A 257 17.63 9.98 4.36
C LYS A 257 16.50 8.95 4.63
N GLY A 258 15.30 9.43 4.92
CA GLY A 258 14.10 8.57 5.10
C GLY A 258 13.45 8.65 6.47
N ILE A 259 14.06 9.41 7.41
CA ILE A 259 13.51 9.67 8.75
C ILE A 259 13.42 11.16 9.07
N SER A 260 13.43 12.01 8.05
CA SER A 260 13.60 13.46 8.15
C SER A 260 12.60 14.19 9.06
N ASN A 261 11.46 13.58 9.35
CA ASN A 261 10.37 14.21 10.13
C ASN A 261 10.26 13.70 11.57
N LEU A 262 11.11 12.76 11.99
CA LEU A 262 11.07 12.19 13.34
C LEU A 262 12.36 12.53 14.12
N PRO A 263 12.27 12.83 15.42
CA PRO A 263 13.46 12.97 16.25
C PRO A 263 14.29 11.68 16.27
N ALA A 264 15.60 11.78 16.18
CA ALA A 264 16.49 10.62 16.07
C ALA A 264 16.39 9.63 17.26
N ASN A 265 16.21 10.16 18.47
CA ASN A 265 16.01 9.36 19.67
C ASN A 265 14.69 8.57 19.62
N VAL A 266 13.64 9.14 19.04
CA VAL A 266 12.32 8.49 18.87
C VAL A 266 12.38 7.43 17.78
N VAL A 267 13.14 7.66 16.71
CA VAL A 267 13.39 6.63 15.69
C VAL A 267 14.13 5.44 16.29
N ALA A 268 15.15 5.69 17.13
CA ALA A 268 15.90 4.63 17.80
C ALA A 268 15.00 3.78 18.70
N SER A 269 14.09 4.39 19.46
CA SER A 269 13.12 3.65 20.28
C SER A 269 12.11 2.85 19.43
N GLY A 270 11.60 3.41 18.34
CA GLY A 270 10.76 2.68 17.38
C GLY A 270 11.47 1.43 16.82
N ILE A 271 12.75 1.58 16.44
CA ILE A 271 13.59 0.47 15.97
C ILE A 271 13.86 -0.55 17.08
N ALA A 272 14.02 -0.12 18.35
CA ALA A 272 14.17 -1.03 19.49
C ALA A 272 12.88 -1.85 19.72
N ILE A 273 11.70 -1.24 19.57
CA ILE A 273 10.42 -1.96 19.64
C ILE A 273 10.34 -3.00 18.50
N ILE A 274 10.66 -2.64 17.27
CA ILE A 274 10.66 -3.57 16.15
C ILE A 274 11.66 -4.70 16.38
N LYS A 275 12.82 -4.44 16.99
CA LYS A 275 13.78 -5.48 17.38
C LYS A 275 13.19 -6.48 18.37
N ALA A 276 12.45 -5.99 19.36
CA ALA A 276 11.77 -6.86 20.31
C ALA A 276 10.70 -7.75 19.62
N LEU A 277 9.97 -7.19 18.63
CA LEU A 277 9.02 -7.96 17.82
C LEU A 277 9.73 -9.06 17.00
N PHE A 278 10.83 -8.76 16.33
CA PHE A 278 11.62 -9.77 15.59
C PHE A 278 12.17 -10.87 16.51
N ASN A 279 12.61 -10.50 17.71
CA ASN A 279 13.16 -11.47 18.64
C ASN A 279 12.12 -12.44 19.21
N ASN A 280 10.86 -12.00 19.35
CA ASN A 280 9.86 -12.73 20.13
C ASN A 280 8.68 -13.24 19.32
N ILE A 281 8.31 -12.59 18.19
CA ILE A 281 7.04 -12.84 17.49
C ILE A 281 7.26 -13.22 16.03
N SER A 282 7.95 -12.38 15.26
CA SER A 282 8.12 -12.56 13.81
C SER A 282 9.57 -12.77 13.45
N LYS A 283 9.99 -14.02 13.37
CA LYS A 283 11.41 -14.37 13.20
C LYS A 283 11.95 -14.16 11.79
N ALA A 284 11.09 -14.08 10.76
CA ALA A 284 11.54 -14.06 9.37
C ALA A 284 11.41 -12.68 8.71
N HIS A 285 10.21 -12.08 8.72
CA HIS A 285 9.94 -10.80 8.07
C HIS A 285 8.68 -10.13 8.63
N ILE A 286 8.60 -8.81 8.43
CA ILE A 286 7.40 -8.00 8.71
C ILE A 286 7.02 -7.28 7.42
N LYS A 287 5.77 -7.44 6.97
CA LYS A 287 5.24 -6.72 5.81
C LYS A 287 4.79 -5.33 6.22
N LEU A 288 5.17 -4.32 5.46
CA LEU A 288 4.81 -2.94 5.72
C LEU A 288 3.42 -2.61 5.16
N SER A 289 2.55 -2.03 5.99
CA SER A 289 1.29 -1.43 5.54
C SER A 289 1.36 0.09 5.54
N THR A 290 0.92 0.71 4.44
CA THR A 290 0.64 2.15 4.37
C THR A 290 -0.82 2.45 4.69
N CYS A 291 -1.65 1.42 4.92
CA CYS A 291 -3.05 1.54 5.29
C CYS A 291 -3.19 1.37 6.81
N GLY A 292 -3.37 2.48 7.52
CA GLY A 292 -3.57 2.52 8.98
C GLY A 292 -5.03 2.74 9.36
N GLU A 293 -5.25 3.21 10.59
CA GLU A 293 -6.59 3.45 11.16
C GLU A 293 -7.46 4.33 10.27
N MET A 294 -6.91 5.43 9.75
CA MET A 294 -7.62 6.32 8.82
C MET A 294 -8.23 5.55 7.66
N TYR A 295 -7.49 4.61 7.08
CA TYR A 295 -7.98 3.81 5.95
C TYR A 295 -9.22 2.99 6.35
N GLY A 296 -9.19 2.32 7.50
CA GLY A 296 -10.33 1.54 7.99
C GLY A 296 -11.55 2.40 8.34
N LEU A 297 -11.33 3.57 8.97
CA LEU A 297 -12.39 4.52 9.30
C LEU A 297 -13.06 5.10 8.04
N VAL A 298 -12.26 5.47 7.03
CA VAL A 298 -12.74 5.93 5.74
C VAL A 298 -13.51 4.82 5.03
N ALA A 299 -12.96 3.62 4.96
CA ALA A 299 -13.64 2.48 4.36
C ALA A 299 -15.01 2.22 5.00
N ARG A 300 -15.10 2.27 6.34
CA ARG A 300 -16.37 2.13 7.08
C ARG A 300 -17.37 3.24 6.73
N THR A 301 -16.88 4.46 6.48
CA THR A 301 -17.73 5.60 6.17
C THR A 301 -18.32 5.55 4.76
N ILE A 302 -17.53 5.13 3.77
CA ILE A 302 -17.90 5.17 2.36
C ILE A 302 -18.42 3.86 1.79
N LEU A 303 -18.10 2.72 2.41
CA LEU A 303 -18.54 1.41 1.97
C LEU A 303 -19.73 0.92 2.80
N SER A 304 -20.87 0.68 2.19
CA SER A 304 -22.08 0.16 2.86
C SER A 304 -21.90 -1.24 3.45
N GLN A 305 -20.87 -1.98 3.04
CA GLN A 305 -20.53 -3.33 3.50
C GLN A 305 -19.04 -3.45 3.88
N ALA A 306 -18.47 -2.40 4.43
CA ALA A 306 -17.05 -2.31 4.77
C ALA A 306 -16.56 -3.42 5.70
N GLU A 307 -17.42 -3.94 6.57
CA GLU A 307 -17.10 -5.04 7.48
C GLU A 307 -16.97 -6.41 6.79
N LYS A 308 -17.37 -6.51 5.51
CA LYS A 308 -17.13 -7.71 4.72
C LYS A 308 -15.77 -7.60 4.04
N PRO A 309 -14.89 -8.63 4.11
CA PRO A 309 -13.64 -8.60 3.38
C PRO A 309 -13.92 -8.48 1.90
N MET A 310 -13.13 -7.66 1.22
CA MET A 310 -13.10 -7.65 -0.23
C MET A 310 -12.58 -9.00 -0.71
N LEU A 311 -13.41 -9.72 -1.48
CA LEU A 311 -13.00 -11.01 -2.04
C LEU A 311 -11.94 -10.84 -3.13
N ASP A 312 -11.91 -9.68 -3.79
CA ASP A 312 -11.03 -9.37 -4.90
C ASP A 312 -10.38 -7.99 -4.74
N ILE A 313 -9.46 -7.90 -3.76
CA ILE A 313 -8.73 -6.66 -3.43
C ILE A 313 -8.04 -6.09 -4.68
N LEU A 314 -7.38 -6.95 -5.47
CA LEU A 314 -6.69 -6.52 -6.68
C LEU A 314 -7.65 -5.92 -7.72
N GLY A 315 -8.78 -6.57 -7.97
CA GLY A 315 -9.78 -6.06 -8.91
C GLY A 315 -10.37 -4.72 -8.48
N TYR A 316 -10.67 -4.56 -7.21
CA TYR A 316 -11.11 -3.27 -6.65
C TYR A 316 -10.05 -2.19 -6.83
N SER A 317 -8.80 -2.49 -6.49
CA SER A 317 -7.69 -1.55 -6.62
C SER A 317 -7.47 -1.11 -8.07
N LEU A 318 -7.48 -2.05 -9.02
CA LEU A 318 -7.33 -1.75 -10.46
C LEU A 318 -8.52 -0.96 -11.01
N SER A 319 -9.75 -1.28 -10.58
CA SER A 319 -10.95 -0.51 -10.93
C SER A 319 -10.84 0.94 -10.47
N ALA A 320 -10.36 1.15 -9.24
CA ALA A 320 -10.16 2.49 -8.69
C ALA A 320 -9.10 3.28 -9.48
N VAL A 321 -7.95 2.67 -9.79
CA VAL A 321 -6.91 3.32 -10.59
C VAL A 321 -7.47 3.72 -11.97
N ASN A 322 -8.27 2.86 -12.60
CA ASN A 322 -8.89 3.16 -13.90
C ASN A 322 -9.96 4.25 -13.80
N GLU A 323 -10.68 4.35 -12.69
CA GLU A 323 -11.66 5.43 -12.48
C GLU A 323 -10.96 6.78 -12.22
N PHE A 324 -9.87 6.79 -11.45
CA PHE A 324 -9.07 7.99 -11.23
C PHE A 324 -8.31 8.45 -12.48
N TYR A 325 -7.85 7.49 -13.29
CA TYR A 325 -7.07 7.73 -14.51
C TYR A 325 -7.68 7.03 -15.73
N PRO A 326 -8.91 7.40 -16.15
CA PRO A 326 -9.60 6.70 -17.21
C PRO A 326 -8.84 6.79 -18.53
N SER A 327 -8.62 5.64 -19.18
CA SER A 327 -7.93 5.53 -20.48
C SER A 327 -8.81 5.88 -21.67
N GLY A 328 -10.13 5.99 -21.46
CA GLY A 328 -11.13 6.21 -22.52
C GLY A 328 -11.58 4.92 -23.22
N GLN A 329 -11.09 3.75 -22.82
CA GLN A 329 -11.49 2.44 -23.34
C GLN A 329 -11.92 1.52 -22.19
N ASP A 330 -12.73 0.50 -22.54
CA ASP A 330 -13.13 -0.54 -21.59
C ASP A 330 -11.99 -1.52 -21.33
N MET A 331 -11.29 -1.29 -20.19
CA MET A 331 -10.16 -2.12 -19.78
C MET A 331 -10.60 -3.53 -19.37
N ASN A 332 -11.88 -3.72 -18.99
CA ASN A 332 -12.39 -5.05 -18.65
C ASN A 332 -12.41 -5.95 -19.87
N ASN A 333 -12.85 -5.43 -21.03
CA ASN A 333 -12.84 -6.20 -22.27
C ASN A 333 -11.41 -6.61 -22.69
N ILE A 334 -10.43 -5.71 -22.55
CA ILE A 334 -9.02 -6.06 -22.82
C ILE A 334 -8.54 -7.15 -21.88
N TYR A 335 -8.92 -7.09 -20.59
CA TYR A 335 -8.58 -8.14 -19.64
C TYR A 335 -9.24 -9.48 -20.01
N ASP A 336 -10.52 -9.47 -20.34
CA ASP A 336 -11.27 -10.68 -20.71
C ASP A 336 -10.65 -11.36 -21.94
N LEU A 337 -10.35 -10.60 -23.00
CA LEU A 337 -9.65 -11.10 -24.18
C LEU A 337 -8.26 -11.62 -23.84
N SER A 338 -7.53 -10.94 -22.93
CA SER A 338 -6.20 -11.38 -22.47
C SER A 338 -6.28 -12.74 -21.75
N ILE A 339 -7.29 -12.96 -20.93
CA ILE A 339 -7.52 -14.23 -20.21
C ILE A 339 -7.91 -15.35 -21.19
N ILE A 340 -8.75 -15.06 -22.17
CA ILE A 340 -9.10 -16.01 -23.21
C ILE A 340 -7.84 -16.42 -23.98
N LEU A 341 -7.06 -15.47 -24.48
CA LEU A 341 -5.80 -15.73 -25.17
C LEU A 341 -4.80 -16.49 -24.32
N TYR A 342 -4.68 -16.16 -23.03
CA TYR A 342 -3.81 -16.87 -22.10
C TYR A 342 -4.21 -18.35 -21.98
N LYS A 343 -5.50 -18.65 -21.89
CA LYS A 343 -6.00 -20.03 -21.84
C LYS A 343 -5.77 -20.75 -23.18
N GLN A 344 -6.10 -20.13 -24.29
CA GLN A 344 -6.02 -20.71 -25.64
C GLN A 344 -4.56 -20.98 -26.06
N LEU A 345 -3.63 -20.09 -25.72
CA LEU A 345 -2.21 -20.19 -26.09
C LEU A 345 -1.36 -20.94 -25.04
N LYS A 346 -1.99 -21.65 -24.07
CA LYS A 346 -1.31 -22.31 -22.94
C LYS A 346 -0.20 -23.26 -23.37
N ILE A 347 -0.39 -24.02 -24.46
CA ILE A 347 0.59 -24.97 -24.99
C ILE A 347 1.84 -24.24 -25.48
N LEU A 348 1.69 -23.01 -26.00
CA LEU A 348 2.79 -22.21 -26.54
C LEU A 348 3.55 -21.45 -25.44
N HIS A 349 2.84 -20.73 -24.58
CA HIS A 349 3.52 -19.92 -23.55
C HIS A 349 4.04 -20.74 -22.37
N ARG A 350 3.38 -21.83 -21.99
CA ARG A 350 3.76 -22.76 -20.89
C ARG A 350 3.90 -22.07 -19.51
N LEU A 351 3.24 -20.95 -19.31
CA LEU A 351 3.25 -20.22 -18.02
C LEU A 351 2.22 -20.85 -17.08
N ASN A 352 2.51 -20.80 -15.77
CA ASN A 352 1.64 -21.33 -14.72
C ASN A 352 0.63 -20.28 -14.22
N ARG A 353 -0.27 -20.69 -13.31
CA ARG A 353 -1.36 -19.82 -12.81
C ARG A 353 -0.89 -18.57 -12.07
N ASN A 354 0.34 -18.54 -11.54
CA ASN A 354 0.87 -17.39 -10.81
C ASN A 354 0.97 -16.14 -11.69
N TYR A 355 1.15 -16.32 -13.00
CA TYR A 355 1.20 -15.22 -13.96
C TYR A 355 -0.16 -14.57 -14.28
N VAL A 356 -1.28 -15.17 -13.85
CA VAL A 356 -2.62 -14.62 -14.11
C VAL A 356 -2.84 -13.27 -13.41
N LYS A 357 -2.30 -13.11 -12.19
CA LYS A 357 -2.34 -11.82 -11.50
C LYS A 357 -1.56 -10.73 -12.25
N ILE A 358 -0.37 -11.08 -12.73
CA ILE A 358 0.48 -10.20 -13.52
C ILE A 358 -0.25 -9.80 -14.82
N LEU A 359 -0.84 -10.77 -15.51
CA LEU A 359 -1.64 -10.53 -16.69
C LEU A 359 -2.80 -9.58 -16.42
N ARG A 360 -3.50 -9.77 -15.29
CA ARG A 360 -4.61 -8.91 -14.89
C ARG A 360 -4.18 -7.46 -14.69
N ILE A 361 -3.11 -7.22 -13.92
CA ILE A 361 -2.57 -5.88 -13.72
C ILE A 361 -2.18 -5.26 -15.06
N SER A 362 -1.43 -6.01 -15.88
CA SER A 362 -0.95 -5.53 -17.17
C SER A 362 -2.08 -5.18 -18.13
N ALA A 363 -3.07 -6.05 -18.29
CA ALA A 363 -4.20 -5.82 -19.16
C ALA A 363 -5.08 -4.66 -18.71
N SER A 364 -5.34 -4.56 -17.40
CA SER A 364 -6.13 -3.46 -16.84
C SER A 364 -5.43 -2.10 -16.92
N MET A 365 -4.11 -2.07 -17.08
CA MET A 365 -3.32 -0.82 -17.08
C MET A 365 -2.51 -0.60 -18.37
N CYS A 366 -2.70 -1.42 -19.40
CA CYS A 366 -1.90 -1.35 -20.63
C CYS A 366 -1.97 -0.02 -21.38
N LEU A 367 -3.04 0.74 -21.21
CA LEU A 367 -3.24 2.06 -21.83
C LEU A 367 -3.06 3.24 -20.87
N SER A 368 -2.71 2.99 -19.59
CA SER A 368 -2.61 4.02 -18.56
C SER A 368 -1.62 5.14 -18.91
N GLY A 369 -0.54 4.80 -19.60
CA GLY A 369 0.47 5.77 -20.04
C GLY A 369 0.00 6.79 -21.08
N LYS A 370 -1.11 6.52 -21.80
CA LYS A 370 -1.71 7.47 -22.75
C LYS A 370 -2.14 8.78 -22.11
N ARG A 371 -2.38 8.79 -20.79
CA ARG A 371 -2.66 10.00 -20.00
C ARG A 371 -1.51 10.97 -19.94
N ILE A 372 -0.28 10.48 -20.05
CA ILE A 372 0.93 11.30 -20.06
C ILE A 372 1.23 11.74 -21.49
N SER A 373 1.28 10.78 -22.44
CA SER A 373 1.52 11.04 -23.85
C SER A 373 1.04 9.84 -24.69
N PHE A 374 0.50 10.11 -25.87
CA PHE A 374 0.17 9.08 -26.84
C PHE A 374 1.43 8.39 -27.36
N ASN A 375 2.50 9.13 -27.58
CA ASN A 375 3.77 8.58 -28.02
C ASN A 375 4.49 7.89 -26.86
N ASN A 376 4.95 6.65 -27.08
CA ASN A 376 5.63 5.82 -26.10
C ASN A 376 4.81 5.61 -24.80
N TYR A 377 3.48 5.48 -24.94
CA TYR A 377 2.58 5.30 -23.81
C TYR A 377 2.88 4.01 -23.02
N GLU A 378 3.46 3.01 -23.64
CA GLU A 378 3.86 1.76 -23.00
C GLU A 378 4.95 2.01 -21.96
N LYS A 379 5.95 2.84 -22.29
CA LYS A 379 7.01 3.25 -21.36
C LYS A 379 6.46 4.14 -20.25
N ASN A 380 5.54 5.04 -20.56
CA ASN A 380 4.84 5.83 -19.56
C ASN A 380 4.00 4.95 -18.64
N GLY A 381 3.34 3.90 -19.19
CA GLY A 381 2.57 2.91 -18.46
C GLY A 381 3.39 2.17 -17.39
N PHE A 382 4.65 1.85 -17.69
CA PHE A 382 5.59 1.31 -16.71
C PHE A 382 5.67 2.19 -15.44
N ASN A 383 5.88 3.48 -15.63
CA ASN A 383 5.99 4.42 -14.50
C ASN A 383 4.65 4.63 -13.78
N VAL A 384 3.54 4.64 -14.52
CA VAL A 384 2.19 4.75 -13.93
C VAL A 384 1.90 3.55 -13.03
N ILE A 385 2.22 2.33 -13.45
CA ILE A 385 2.02 1.12 -12.65
C ILE A 385 2.85 1.19 -11.36
N LEU A 386 4.13 1.55 -11.46
CA LEU A 386 5.00 1.65 -10.27
C LEU A 386 4.61 2.81 -9.34
N GLY A 387 3.97 3.86 -9.85
CA GLY A 387 3.49 4.99 -9.06
C GLY A 387 2.05 4.83 -8.54
N SER A 388 1.37 3.74 -8.88
CA SER A 388 -0.02 3.52 -8.49
C SER A 388 -0.13 2.68 -7.22
N ASN A 389 -1.13 2.98 -6.38
CA ASN A 389 -1.45 2.18 -5.20
C ASN A 389 -2.23 0.92 -5.62
N ILE A 390 -1.52 -0.15 -5.98
CA ILE A 390 -2.10 -1.44 -6.35
C ILE A 390 -2.05 -2.37 -5.15
N TYR A 391 -3.19 -2.54 -4.47
CA TYR A 391 -3.33 -3.43 -3.34
C TYR A 391 -3.58 -4.88 -3.79
N GLY A 392 -3.21 -5.84 -2.94
CA GLY A 392 -3.40 -7.26 -3.21
C GLY A 392 -2.35 -7.89 -4.15
N ALA A 393 -1.31 -7.15 -4.52
CA ALA A 393 -0.18 -7.62 -5.33
C ALA A 393 1.16 -7.46 -4.61
N THR A 394 2.11 -8.33 -4.92
CA THR A 394 3.50 -8.24 -4.45
C THR A 394 4.31 -7.28 -5.32
N HIS A 395 5.47 -6.82 -4.81
CA HIS A 395 6.39 -5.98 -5.59
C HIS A 395 6.87 -6.68 -6.87
N HIS A 396 7.10 -8.01 -6.81
CA HIS A 396 7.42 -8.82 -7.99
C HIS A 396 6.28 -8.77 -9.03
N GLU A 397 5.02 -9.00 -8.61
CA GLU A 397 3.86 -8.98 -9.51
C GLU A 397 3.64 -7.60 -10.15
N ILE A 398 3.78 -6.52 -9.38
CA ILE A 398 3.64 -5.13 -9.85
C ILE A 398 4.75 -4.81 -10.86
N LEU A 399 5.99 -5.13 -10.53
CA LEU A 399 7.14 -4.85 -11.41
C LEU A 399 7.09 -5.67 -12.69
N MET A 400 6.73 -6.95 -12.60
CA MET A 400 6.49 -7.79 -13.76
C MET A 400 5.43 -7.21 -14.69
N ALA A 401 4.31 -6.76 -14.12
CA ALA A 401 3.22 -6.15 -14.88
C ALA A 401 3.66 -4.85 -15.57
N ALA A 402 4.47 -4.04 -14.89
CA ALA A 402 5.03 -2.83 -15.48
C ALA A 402 5.92 -3.15 -16.69
N PHE A 403 6.78 -4.19 -16.59
CA PHE A 403 7.58 -4.65 -17.72
C PHE A 403 6.73 -5.27 -18.85
N VAL A 404 5.67 -5.99 -18.52
CA VAL A 404 4.72 -6.53 -19.54
C VAL A 404 4.10 -5.38 -20.33
N VAL A 405 3.68 -4.30 -19.68
CA VAL A 405 3.12 -3.12 -20.36
C VAL A 405 4.17 -2.42 -21.21
N ALA A 406 5.38 -2.20 -20.71
CA ALA A 406 6.46 -1.59 -21.47
C ALA A 406 6.84 -2.44 -22.72
N ASN A 407 6.81 -3.77 -22.58
CA ASN A 407 7.22 -4.69 -23.64
C ASN A 407 6.14 -4.96 -24.70
N GLN A 408 4.96 -4.34 -24.63
CA GLN A 408 4.01 -4.36 -25.76
C GLN A 408 4.64 -3.79 -27.03
N ASN A 409 5.61 -2.89 -26.88
CA ASN A 409 6.52 -2.50 -27.94
C ASN A 409 7.88 -3.17 -27.69
N SER A 410 8.24 -4.16 -28.51
CA SER A 410 9.47 -4.96 -28.31
C SER A 410 10.76 -4.14 -28.34
N ASP A 411 10.75 -2.95 -28.96
CA ASP A 411 11.89 -2.03 -29.01
C ASP A 411 12.14 -1.30 -27.67
N ASN A 412 11.14 -1.27 -26.79
CA ASN A 412 11.25 -0.63 -25.48
C ASN A 412 11.88 -1.53 -24.38
N PHE A 413 12.13 -2.80 -24.68
CA PHE A 413 12.72 -3.71 -23.70
C PHE A 413 14.24 -3.70 -23.75
N SER A 414 14.87 -3.11 -22.73
CA SER A 414 16.32 -3.10 -22.56
C SER A 414 16.75 -4.07 -21.44
N LEU A 415 17.70 -4.99 -21.78
CA LEU A 415 18.35 -5.84 -20.77
C LEU A 415 19.07 -5.02 -19.72
N SER A 416 19.57 -3.84 -20.04
CA SER A 416 20.22 -2.95 -19.07
C SER A 416 19.26 -2.41 -18.01
N GLU A 417 18.01 -2.14 -18.39
CA GLU A 417 16.96 -1.77 -17.43
C GLU A 417 16.59 -2.96 -16.53
N TRP A 418 16.54 -4.17 -17.10
CA TRP A 418 16.27 -5.40 -16.34
C TRP A 418 17.28 -5.64 -15.22
N VAL A 419 18.56 -5.49 -15.50
CA VAL A 419 19.65 -5.70 -14.52
C VAL A 419 19.48 -4.87 -13.26
N ARG A 420 18.88 -3.68 -13.38
CA ARG A 420 18.58 -2.83 -12.22
C ARG A 420 17.63 -3.49 -11.22
N TYR A 421 16.78 -4.40 -11.68
CA TYR A 421 15.72 -5.02 -10.90
C TYR A 421 16.01 -6.51 -10.56
N LYS A 422 17.23 -6.97 -10.75
CA LYS A 422 17.64 -8.37 -10.53
C LYS A 422 17.37 -8.91 -9.12
N ASP A 423 17.26 -8.03 -8.13
CA ASP A 423 16.98 -8.42 -6.74
C ASP A 423 15.48 -8.73 -6.52
N ILE A 424 14.62 -8.38 -7.49
CA ILE A 424 13.17 -8.65 -7.46
C ILE A 424 12.79 -9.66 -8.56
N LEU A 425 13.45 -9.60 -9.72
CA LEU A 425 13.11 -10.36 -10.92
C LEU A 425 14.13 -11.46 -11.19
N GLY A 426 13.63 -12.67 -11.49
CA GLY A 426 14.45 -13.80 -11.89
C GLY A 426 14.75 -13.81 -13.40
N GLU A 427 15.69 -14.67 -13.82
CA GLU A 427 16.03 -14.84 -15.25
C GLU A 427 14.86 -15.38 -16.08
N GLU A 428 14.04 -16.26 -15.50
CA GLU A 428 12.85 -16.82 -16.14
C GLU A 428 11.76 -15.80 -16.41
N ASP A 429 11.68 -14.74 -15.60
CA ASP A 429 10.69 -13.68 -15.72
C ASP A 429 10.81 -12.90 -17.04
N ALA A 430 12.00 -12.74 -17.58
CA ALA A 430 12.23 -12.06 -18.85
C ALA A 430 11.51 -12.76 -20.02
N SER A 431 11.49 -14.08 -20.02
CA SER A 431 10.74 -14.87 -21.02
C SER A 431 9.23 -14.72 -20.82
N ALA A 432 8.76 -14.73 -19.56
CA ALA A 432 7.36 -14.54 -19.22
C ALA A 432 6.86 -13.15 -19.63
N VAL A 433 7.63 -12.09 -19.37
CA VAL A 433 7.31 -10.70 -19.78
C VAL A 433 7.05 -10.61 -21.29
N LYS A 434 7.92 -11.19 -22.13
CA LYS A 434 7.75 -11.17 -23.60
C LYS A 434 6.46 -11.86 -24.04
N LYS A 435 6.16 -13.03 -23.47
CA LYS A 435 4.95 -13.81 -23.79
C LYS A 435 3.68 -13.10 -23.34
N LEU A 436 3.67 -12.57 -22.11
CA LEU A 436 2.54 -11.81 -21.59
C LEU A 436 2.35 -10.48 -22.32
N GLY A 437 3.43 -9.77 -22.66
CA GLY A 437 3.38 -8.53 -23.42
C GLY A 437 2.73 -8.72 -24.79
N LEU A 438 3.06 -9.82 -25.47
CA LEU A 438 2.44 -10.16 -26.75
C LEU A 438 0.94 -10.49 -26.59
N ILE A 439 0.56 -11.23 -25.54
CA ILE A 439 -0.85 -11.55 -25.25
C ILE A 439 -1.64 -10.27 -25.01
N VAL A 440 -1.13 -9.37 -24.15
CA VAL A 440 -1.81 -8.09 -23.86
C VAL A 440 -1.88 -7.20 -25.09
N LYS A 441 -0.80 -7.14 -25.90
CA LYS A 441 -0.79 -6.38 -27.15
C LYS A 441 -1.85 -6.92 -28.13
N LEU A 442 -1.94 -8.23 -28.30
CA LEU A 442 -2.94 -8.87 -29.16
C LEU A 442 -4.36 -8.55 -28.68
N ALA A 443 -4.65 -8.66 -27.38
CA ALA A 443 -5.94 -8.29 -26.81
C ALA A 443 -6.28 -6.81 -27.02
N THR A 444 -5.28 -5.92 -26.90
CA THR A 444 -5.44 -4.47 -27.13
C THR A 444 -5.78 -4.17 -28.60
N LEU A 445 -5.14 -4.85 -29.54
CA LEU A 445 -5.41 -4.69 -30.96
C LEU A 445 -6.78 -5.25 -31.36
N LEU A 446 -7.20 -6.38 -30.76
CA LEU A 446 -8.54 -6.95 -30.93
C LEU A 446 -9.66 -6.10 -30.28
N ASN A 447 -9.30 -5.03 -29.60
CA ASN A 447 -10.24 -4.03 -29.05
C ASN A 447 -9.82 -2.60 -29.44
N VAL A 448 -9.14 -2.40 -30.57
CA VAL A 448 -8.52 -1.12 -30.94
C VAL A 448 -9.52 0.02 -31.08
N THR A 449 -10.74 -0.25 -31.51
CA THR A 449 -11.81 0.75 -31.63
C THR A 449 -12.52 1.03 -30.31
N GLY A 450 -12.38 0.15 -29.29
CA GLY A 450 -13.13 0.21 -28.03
C GLY A 450 -14.61 -0.17 -28.19
N SER A 451 -14.99 -0.73 -29.35
CA SER A 451 -16.37 -1.14 -29.63
C SER A 451 -16.79 -2.45 -28.95
N ASN A 452 -15.82 -3.16 -28.38
CA ASN A 452 -15.99 -4.50 -27.81
C ASN A 452 -16.62 -5.50 -28.83
N ALA A 453 -16.22 -5.40 -30.10
CA ALA A 453 -16.77 -6.21 -31.19
C ALA A 453 -16.39 -7.69 -31.06
N VAL A 454 -15.16 -7.99 -30.65
CA VAL A 454 -14.67 -9.36 -30.41
C VAL A 454 -15.06 -9.80 -29.00
N LYS A 455 -15.73 -10.95 -28.89
CA LYS A 455 -16.23 -11.49 -27.60
C LYS A 455 -15.53 -12.75 -27.14
N ASP A 456 -15.12 -13.59 -28.06
CA ASP A 456 -14.45 -14.85 -27.74
C ASP A 456 -13.42 -15.19 -28.82
N ILE A 457 -12.47 -16.04 -28.49
CA ILE A 457 -11.37 -16.46 -29.35
C ILE A 457 -11.12 -17.95 -29.15
N ALA A 458 -11.23 -18.73 -30.20
CA ALA A 458 -10.80 -20.12 -30.25
C ALA A 458 -9.45 -20.23 -30.98
N CYS A 459 -8.62 -21.19 -30.54
CA CYS A 459 -7.29 -21.38 -31.13
C CYS A 459 -7.09 -22.79 -31.65
N ASP A 460 -6.74 -22.89 -32.93
CA ASP A 460 -6.28 -24.13 -33.55
C ASP A 460 -4.77 -24.03 -33.88
N ILE A 461 -4.03 -25.08 -33.62
CA ILE A 461 -2.60 -25.16 -33.97
C ILE A 461 -2.44 -26.23 -35.05
N LEU A 462 -2.15 -25.80 -36.26
CA LEU A 462 -1.97 -26.66 -37.46
C LEU A 462 -0.52 -26.57 -37.93
N GLY A 463 0.27 -27.57 -37.58
CA GLY A 463 1.69 -27.59 -37.94
C GLY A 463 2.42 -26.34 -37.39
N ASP A 464 2.90 -25.49 -38.29
CA ASP A 464 3.63 -24.27 -37.99
C ASP A 464 2.75 -23.02 -37.87
N THR A 465 1.42 -23.17 -38.01
CA THR A 465 0.49 -22.04 -38.00
C THR A 465 -0.48 -22.15 -36.83
N VAL A 466 -0.67 -21.04 -36.14
CA VAL A 466 -1.69 -20.82 -35.13
C VAL A 466 -2.81 -20.02 -35.76
N ILE A 467 -4.02 -20.56 -35.72
CA ILE A 467 -5.22 -19.90 -36.27
C ILE A 467 -6.08 -19.47 -35.08
N LEU A 468 -6.27 -18.17 -34.93
CA LEU A 468 -7.20 -17.59 -33.95
C LEU A 468 -8.52 -17.28 -34.68
N LYS A 469 -9.60 -17.96 -34.24
CA LYS A 469 -10.96 -17.75 -34.76
C LYS A 469 -11.69 -16.83 -33.78
N THR A 470 -12.08 -15.64 -34.24
CA THR A 470 -12.78 -14.66 -33.41
C THR A 470 -14.28 -14.84 -33.51
N ALA A 471 -14.97 -14.81 -32.36
CA ALA A 471 -16.42 -14.68 -32.29
C ALA A 471 -16.78 -13.20 -32.13
N VAL A 472 -17.51 -12.67 -33.08
CA VAL A 472 -17.81 -11.23 -33.19
C VAL A 472 -19.31 -10.95 -33.09
N GLU A 473 -19.69 -9.88 -32.40
CA GLU A 473 -21.08 -9.38 -32.36
C GLU A 473 -21.34 -8.21 -33.31
N LYS A 474 -20.27 -7.58 -33.77
CA LYS A 474 -20.29 -6.42 -34.68
C LYS A 474 -19.19 -6.59 -35.72
N ASP A 475 -19.15 -5.69 -36.68
CA ASP A 475 -18.02 -5.65 -37.61
C ASP A 475 -16.70 -5.42 -36.81
N ALA A 476 -15.78 -6.35 -36.97
CA ALA A 476 -14.46 -6.35 -36.30
C ALA A 476 -13.33 -6.37 -37.35
N SER A 477 -13.61 -5.96 -38.57
CA SER A 477 -12.63 -6.00 -39.66
C SER A 477 -11.36 -5.19 -39.34
N LEU A 478 -11.50 -4.06 -38.66
CA LEU A 478 -10.36 -3.23 -38.25
C LEU A 478 -9.56 -3.91 -37.15
N GLU A 479 -10.23 -4.45 -36.14
CA GLU A 479 -9.60 -5.19 -35.01
C GLU A 479 -8.78 -6.37 -35.53
N ILE A 480 -9.36 -7.19 -36.40
CA ILE A 480 -8.71 -8.36 -37.03
C ILE A 480 -7.50 -7.91 -37.85
N SER A 481 -7.68 -6.88 -38.69
CA SER A 481 -6.60 -6.33 -39.53
C SER A 481 -5.45 -5.80 -38.69
N GLN A 482 -5.75 -5.05 -37.61
CA GLN A 482 -4.72 -4.52 -36.69
C GLN A 482 -4.04 -5.64 -35.90
N ALA A 483 -4.79 -6.61 -35.40
CA ALA A 483 -4.22 -7.75 -34.68
C ALA A 483 -3.31 -8.60 -35.58
N GLN A 484 -3.60 -8.73 -36.89
CA GLN A 484 -2.74 -9.45 -37.80
C GLN A 484 -1.36 -8.79 -38.00
N THR A 485 -1.20 -7.50 -37.71
CA THR A 485 0.10 -6.79 -37.86
C THR A 485 1.20 -7.33 -36.97
N ILE A 486 0.88 -8.04 -35.88
CA ILE A 486 1.88 -8.59 -34.93
C ILE A 486 2.43 -9.96 -35.35
N TYR A 487 2.16 -10.44 -36.57
CA TYR A 487 2.58 -11.78 -36.99
C TYR A 487 4.08 -12.03 -36.85
N SER A 488 4.92 -11.02 -37.08
CA SER A 488 6.38 -11.12 -36.90
C SER A 488 6.80 -11.29 -35.46
N ASP A 489 6.21 -10.52 -34.55
CA ASP A 489 6.45 -10.61 -33.12
C ASP A 489 5.97 -11.96 -32.56
N PHE A 490 4.80 -12.42 -33.05
CA PHE A 490 4.25 -13.73 -32.68
C PHE A 490 5.17 -14.86 -33.09
N LYS A 491 5.68 -14.82 -34.31
CA LYS A 491 6.65 -15.80 -34.81
C LYS A 491 7.96 -15.81 -34.06
N LYS A 492 8.46 -14.60 -33.72
CA LYS A 492 9.70 -14.45 -32.93
C LYS A 492 9.57 -15.02 -31.52
N ILE A 493 8.40 -14.86 -30.85
CA ILE A 493 8.19 -15.26 -29.47
C ILE A 493 7.75 -16.72 -29.35
N PHE A 494 6.85 -17.20 -30.23
CA PHE A 494 6.26 -18.54 -30.14
C PHE A 494 6.79 -19.52 -31.19
N GLY A 495 7.61 -19.08 -32.15
CA GLY A 495 8.15 -19.93 -33.20
C GLY A 495 7.09 -20.41 -34.21
N LYS A 496 5.90 -19.79 -34.28
CA LYS A 496 4.76 -20.16 -35.10
C LYS A 496 4.27 -18.98 -35.92
N ASN A 497 3.70 -19.24 -37.08
CA ASN A 497 2.99 -18.23 -37.88
C ASN A 497 1.63 -17.95 -37.20
N LEU A 498 1.09 -16.73 -37.39
CA LEU A 498 -0.20 -16.31 -36.89
C LEU A 498 -1.17 -16.01 -38.03
N GLN A 499 -2.37 -16.54 -37.94
CA GLN A 499 -3.51 -16.17 -38.76
C GLN A 499 -4.71 -15.86 -37.85
N ILE A 500 -5.44 -14.78 -38.15
CA ILE A 500 -6.62 -14.38 -37.37
C ILE A 500 -7.81 -14.33 -38.35
N LEU A 501 -8.90 -15.00 -37.97
CA LEU A 501 -10.12 -15.14 -38.77
C LEU A 501 -11.33 -14.62 -38.01
#